data_de98bc870e5ae5c01519b5e73f9e9ed9
#
_entry.id   de98bc870e5ae5c01519b5e73f9e9ed9
#
_cell.length_a   1.000
_cell.length_b   1.000
_cell.length_c   1.000
_cell.angle_alpha   90.00
_cell.angle_beta   90.00
_cell.angle_gamma   90.00
#
_symmetry.space_group_name_H-M   'P 1'
#
loop_
_entity.id
_entity.type
_entity.pdbx_description
1 polymer ?
#
loop_
_entity_poly.entity_id
_entity_poly.type
_entity_poly.pdbx_seq_one_letter_code
_entity_poly.pdbx_strand_id
1 'polypeptide(L)'
;MPLLLVVIPWLLIFFQPDLGTSLVLLVLTGVMLYWSQMPIEWILILVFFIVTSTLYLTLPILLIFWIPFIGYLAYRSSKKKIIFSVLAISSHLLVAKLTPILWQYGLKEYQKDRLVLFLDPSRDPLGGGYHLIQSKIAIGSGGLFGTGLLQGKLTNLQFIPEQHTDFIFSALGEELGFVNSVLYYHFYIIFNLTKSSYFLDSFYRISCL
;
A
#
# COMPACT_ATOMS: atom_id res chain seq x y z
N MET A 1 -15.29 -15.83 9.81
CA MET A 1 -15.55 -14.85 10.89
C MET A 1 -14.59 -13.65 10.89
N PRO A 2 -13.23 -13.75 10.78
CA PRO A 2 -12.37 -12.56 10.87
C PRO A 2 -12.60 -11.50 9.79
N LEU A 3 -12.92 -11.89 8.55
CA LEU A 3 -13.22 -10.94 7.48
C LEU A 3 -14.44 -10.06 7.77
N LEU A 4 -15.49 -10.60 8.39
CA LEU A 4 -16.68 -9.82 8.75
C LEU A 4 -16.38 -8.75 9.80
N LEU A 5 -15.46 -9.05 10.74
CA LEU A 5 -15.05 -8.08 11.77
C LEU A 5 -14.25 -6.91 11.17
N VAL A 6 -13.55 -7.12 10.05
CA VAL A 6 -12.76 -6.08 9.39
C VAL A 6 -13.59 -5.28 8.39
N VAL A 7 -14.55 -5.92 7.72
CA VAL A 7 -15.40 -5.26 6.69
C VAL A 7 -16.19 -4.09 7.28
N ILE A 8 -16.73 -4.22 8.50
CA ILE A 8 -17.53 -3.15 9.10
C ILE A 8 -16.70 -1.89 9.37
N PRO A 9 -15.55 -1.94 10.12
CA PRO A 9 -14.69 -0.78 10.28
C PRO A 9 -14.15 -0.24 8.95
N TRP A 10 -13.81 -1.12 8.01
CA TRP A 10 -13.30 -0.72 6.71
C TRP A 10 -14.34 0.09 5.92
N LEU A 11 -15.60 -0.35 5.88
CA LEU A 11 -16.69 0.39 5.23
C LEU A 11 -16.90 1.77 5.87
N LEU A 12 -16.88 1.84 7.22
CA LEU A 12 -17.03 3.11 7.93
C LEU A 12 -15.93 4.10 7.57
N ILE A 13 -14.66 3.65 7.51
CA ILE A 13 -13.51 4.46 7.13
C ILE A 13 -13.60 4.88 5.65
N PHE A 14 -14.00 3.95 4.79
CA PHE A 14 -14.19 4.23 3.36
C PHE A 14 -15.25 5.31 3.11
N PHE A 15 -16.33 5.30 3.90
CA PHE A 15 -17.38 6.34 3.85
C PHE A 15 -16.92 7.67 4.45
N GLN A 16 -15.91 7.69 5.33
CA GLN A 16 -15.28 8.90 5.85
C GLN A 16 -14.34 9.59 4.87
N PRO A 17 -14.39 9.23 3.62
CA PRO A 17 -13.54 9.38 2.46
C PRO A 17 -12.01 9.42 2.74
N ASP A 18 -11.53 8.64 3.69
CA ASP A 18 -10.10 8.46 3.94
C ASP A 18 -9.57 7.17 3.26
N LEU A 19 -9.09 7.35 2.01
CA LEU A 19 -8.52 6.25 1.23
C LEU A 19 -7.22 5.72 1.83
N GLY A 20 -6.42 6.58 2.47
CA GLY A 20 -5.14 6.20 3.05
C GLY A 20 -5.30 5.15 4.16
N THR A 21 -6.08 5.49 5.18
CA THR A 21 -6.36 4.57 6.31
C THR A 21 -7.14 3.33 5.87
N SER A 22 -8.06 3.44 4.91
CA SER A 22 -8.78 2.28 4.38
C SER A 22 -7.84 1.28 3.68
N LEU A 23 -6.84 1.78 2.95
CA LEU A 23 -5.84 0.94 2.28
C LEU A 23 -4.89 0.27 3.29
N VAL A 24 -4.45 1.00 4.31
CA VAL A 24 -3.64 0.44 5.41
C VAL A 24 -4.38 -0.70 6.10
N LEU A 25 -5.68 -0.54 6.38
CA LEU A 25 -6.49 -1.59 7.00
C LEU A 25 -6.60 -2.84 6.11
N LEU A 26 -6.72 -2.67 4.79
CA LEU A 26 -6.70 -3.79 3.84
C LEU A 26 -5.36 -4.53 3.84
N VAL A 27 -4.24 -3.80 3.84
CA VAL A 27 -2.90 -4.40 3.91
C VAL A 27 -2.72 -5.16 5.21
N LEU A 28 -3.08 -4.58 6.36
CA LEU A 28 -3.04 -5.26 7.66
C LEU A 28 -3.89 -6.53 7.65
N THR A 29 -5.08 -6.48 7.06
CA THR A 29 -5.95 -7.67 6.92
C THR A 29 -5.26 -8.75 6.09
N GLY A 30 -4.61 -8.39 4.99
CA GLY A 30 -3.84 -9.32 4.15
C GLY A 30 -2.72 -10.01 4.93
N VAL A 31 -1.96 -9.26 5.74
CA VAL A 31 -0.91 -9.78 6.62
C VAL A 31 -1.49 -10.73 7.66
N MET A 32 -2.61 -10.37 8.30
CA MET A 32 -3.27 -11.23 9.29
C MET A 32 -3.81 -12.53 8.67
N LEU A 33 -4.33 -12.48 7.45
CA LEU A 33 -4.76 -13.67 6.70
C LEU A 33 -3.57 -14.58 6.37
N TYR A 34 -2.42 -14.01 6.00
CA TYR A 34 -1.19 -14.78 5.80
C TYR A 34 -0.75 -15.50 7.08
N TRP A 35 -0.74 -14.81 8.22
CA TRP A 35 -0.43 -15.41 9.52
C TRP A 35 -1.44 -16.48 9.95
N SER A 36 -2.70 -16.37 9.53
CA SER A 36 -3.73 -17.40 9.79
C SER A 36 -3.61 -18.64 8.90
N GLN A 37 -2.46 -18.82 8.22
CA GLN A 37 -2.17 -19.95 7.33
C GLN A 37 -3.10 -20.01 6.09
N MET A 38 -3.65 -18.88 5.67
CA MET A 38 -4.37 -18.82 4.40
C MET A 38 -3.39 -19.04 3.24
N PRO A 39 -3.71 -19.92 2.26
CA PRO A 39 -2.86 -20.11 1.08
C PRO A 39 -2.57 -18.78 0.41
N ILE A 40 -1.28 -18.53 0.10
CA ILE A 40 -0.82 -17.25 -0.47
C ILE A 40 -1.53 -16.89 -1.78
N GLU A 41 -1.94 -17.90 -2.55
CA GLU A 41 -2.65 -17.71 -3.81
C GLU A 41 -3.99 -16.99 -3.64
N TRP A 42 -4.69 -17.22 -2.52
CA TRP A 42 -5.93 -16.50 -2.20
C TRP A 42 -5.68 -15.04 -1.85
N ILE A 43 -4.61 -14.77 -1.12
CA ILE A 43 -4.19 -13.40 -0.79
C ILE A 43 -3.82 -12.67 -2.09
N LEU A 44 -3.06 -13.32 -2.97
CA LEU A 44 -2.71 -12.76 -4.28
C LEU A 44 -3.95 -12.49 -5.14
N ILE A 45 -4.93 -13.40 -5.17
CA ILE A 45 -6.18 -13.18 -5.90
C ILE A 45 -6.90 -11.92 -5.38
N LEU A 46 -6.95 -11.71 -4.05
CA LEU A 46 -7.55 -10.50 -3.48
C LEU A 46 -6.77 -9.22 -3.85
N VAL A 47 -5.45 -9.24 -3.76
CA VAL A 47 -4.60 -8.09 -4.14
C VAL A 47 -4.72 -7.81 -5.64
N PHE A 48 -4.88 -8.83 -6.44
CA PHE A 48 -5.00 -8.72 -7.90
C PHE A 48 -6.31 -8.05 -8.37
N PHE A 49 -7.31 -7.83 -7.51
CA PHE A 49 -8.43 -6.95 -7.86
C PHE A 49 -7.97 -5.54 -8.19
N ILE A 50 -6.98 -5.01 -7.46
CA ILE A 50 -6.40 -3.69 -7.73
C ILE A 50 -5.72 -3.69 -9.11
N VAL A 51 -4.93 -4.73 -9.40
CA VAL A 51 -4.25 -4.88 -10.70
C VAL A 51 -5.27 -5.01 -11.84
N THR A 52 -6.35 -5.78 -11.64
CA THR A 52 -7.42 -5.93 -12.64
C THR A 52 -8.10 -4.59 -12.93
N SER A 53 -8.39 -3.79 -11.88
CA SER A 53 -8.97 -2.46 -12.05
C SER A 53 -8.04 -1.52 -12.81
N THR A 54 -6.75 -1.51 -12.47
CA THR A 54 -5.75 -0.67 -13.15
C THR A 54 -5.58 -1.08 -14.61
N LEU A 55 -5.47 -2.38 -14.90
CA LEU A 55 -5.36 -2.89 -16.26
C LEU A 55 -6.58 -2.57 -17.11
N TYR A 56 -7.78 -2.64 -16.53
CA TYR A 56 -9.00 -2.27 -17.25
C TYR A 56 -9.00 -0.81 -17.69
N LEU A 57 -8.51 0.10 -16.85
CA LEU A 57 -8.47 1.54 -17.16
C LEU A 57 -7.35 1.92 -18.11
N THR A 58 -6.20 1.21 -18.07
CA THR A 58 -5.01 1.59 -18.84
C THR A 58 -4.86 0.76 -20.13
N LEU A 59 -4.90 -0.54 -20.04
CA LEU A 59 -4.58 -1.50 -21.10
C LEU A 59 -5.56 -2.69 -21.09
N PRO A 60 -6.84 -2.49 -21.45
CA PRO A 60 -7.88 -3.52 -21.33
C PRO A 60 -7.58 -4.80 -22.12
N ILE A 61 -6.77 -4.72 -23.16
CA ILE A 61 -6.33 -5.88 -23.96
C ILE A 61 -5.58 -6.91 -23.12
N LEU A 62 -4.80 -6.48 -22.13
CA LEU A 62 -4.04 -7.39 -21.27
C LEU A 62 -4.93 -8.26 -20.36
N LEU A 63 -6.18 -7.87 -20.15
CA LEU A 63 -7.14 -8.69 -19.38
C LEU A 63 -7.41 -10.06 -20.04
N ILE A 64 -7.22 -10.18 -21.34
CA ILE A 64 -7.40 -11.46 -22.06
C ILE A 64 -6.41 -12.52 -21.53
N PHE A 65 -5.21 -12.11 -21.15
CA PHE A 65 -4.21 -13.00 -20.54
C PHE A 65 -4.31 -13.04 -19.02
N TRP A 66 -4.65 -11.90 -18.42
CA TRP A 66 -4.69 -11.72 -16.97
C TRP A 66 -5.79 -12.55 -16.30
N ILE A 67 -7.01 -12.53 -16.84
CA ILE A 67 -8.16 -13.25 -16.25
C ILE A 67 -7.97 -14.77 -16.25
N PRO A 68 -7.53 -15.41 -17.36
CA PRO A 68 -7.18 -16.84 -17.35
C PRO A 68 -6.06 -17.18 -16.36
N PHE A 69 -5.07 -16.30 -16.19
CA PHE A 69 -4.01 -16.48 -15.21
C PHE A 69 -4.55 -16.54 -13.77
N ILE A 70 -5.47 -15.66 -13.40
CA ILE A 70 -6.16 -15.69 -12.11
C ILE A 70 -6.95 -17.01 -11.95
N GLY A 71 -7.67 -17.42 -12.98
CA GLY A 71 -8.39 -18.70 -12.99
C GLY A 71 -7.47 -19.90 -12.76
N TYR A 72 -6.28 -19.88 -13.37
CA TYR A 72 -5.26 -20.91 -13.17
C TYR A 72 -4.72 -20.94 -11.73
N LEU A 73 -4.44 -19.77 -11.13
CA LEU A 73 -4.02 -19.68 -9.72
C LEU A 73 -5.07 -20.28 -8.78
N ALA A 74 -6.33 -19.91 -8.96
CA ALA A 74 -7.43 -20.45 -8.17
C ALA A 74 -7.62 -21.96 -8.37
N TYR A 75 -7.43 -22.45 -9.61
CA TYR A 75 -7.47 -23.87 -9.94
C TYR A 75 -6.39 -24.66 -9.21
N ARG A 76 -5.18 -24.12 -9.14
CA ARG A 76 -4.05 -24.77 -8.48
C ARG A 76 -4.22 -24.85 -6.96
N SER A 77 -4.75 -23.80 -6.34
CA SER A 77 -4.80 -23.62 -4.87
C SER A 77 -5.96 -24.35 -4.20
N SER A 78 -7.01 -24.75 -4.92
CA SER A 78 -8.24 -25.22 -4.30
C SER A 78 -8.51 -26.72 -4.49
N LYS A 79 -9.14 -27.33 -3.48
CA LYS A 79 -9.63 -28.73 -3.57
C LYS A 79 -10.76 -28.87 -4.62
N LYS A 80 -11.68 -27.89 -4.69
CA LYS A 80 -12.76 -27.85 -5.70
C LYS A 80 -12.35 -26.97 -6.88
N LYS A 81 -11.36 -27.43 -7.63
CA LYS A 81 -10.60 -26.68 -8.65
C LYS A 81 -11.47 -25.85 -9.61
N ILE A 82 -12.47 -26.48 -10.23
CA ILE A 82 -13.29 -25.83 -11.26
C ILE A 82 -14.18 -24.74 -10.67
N ILE A 83 -14.87 -25.03 -9.55
CA ILE A 83 -15.80 -24.08 -8.93
C ILE A 83 -15.06 -22.81 -8.52
N PHE A 84 -13.92 -22.95 -7.85
CA PHE A 84 -13.17 -21.80 -7.39
C PHE A 84 -12.49 -21.02 -8.52
N SER A 85 -12.05 -21.72 -9.59
CA SER A 85 -11.54 -21.06 -10.79
C SER A 85 -12.64 -20.21 -11.47
N VAL A 86 -13.83 -20.76 -11.64
CA VAL A 86 -14.97 -20.03 -12.22
C VAL A 86 -15.35 -18.84 -11.34
N LEU A 87 -15.36 -19.03 -10.02
CA LEU A 87 -15.69 -17.97 -9.07
C LEU A 87 -14.65 -16.83 -9.06
N ALA A 88 -13.36 -17.16 -9.15
CA ALA A 88 -12.29 -16.17 -9.28
C ALA A 88 -12.38 -15.40 -10.60
N ILE A 89 -12.57 -16.09 -11.72
CA ILE A 89 -12.75 -15.45 -13.03
C ILE A 89 -13.96 -14.52 -13.03
N SER A 90 -15.12 -15.00 -12.55
CA SER A 90 -16.35 -14.21 -12.54
C SER A 90 -16.23 -12.97 -11.63
N SER A 91 -15.58 -13.10 -10.47
CA SER A 91 -15.35 -11.96 -9.56
C SER A 91 -14.43 -10.91 -10.18
N HIS A 92 -13.34 -11.30 -10.86
CA HIS A 92 -12.45 -10.37 -11.54
C HIS A 92 -13.11 -9.69 -12.74
N LEU A 93 -13.94 -10.43 -13.52
CA LEU A 93 -14.74 -9.83 -14.59
C LEU A 93 -15.76 -8.83 -14.07
N LEU A 94 -16.39 -9.12 -12.94
CA LEU A 94 -17.32 -8.22 -12.29
C LEU A 94 -16.62 -6.96 -11.81
N VAL A 95 -15.46 -7.09 -11.15
CA VAL A 95 -14.64 -5.95 -10.74
C VAL A 95 -14.21 -5.12 -11.95
N ALA A 96 -13.73 -5.74 -13.01
CA ALA A 96 -13.35 -5.01 -14.24
C ALA A 96 -14.51 -4.17 -14.79
N LYS A 97 -15.73 -4.73 -14.86
CA LYS A 97 -16.93 -4.00 -15.32
C LYS A 97 -17.39 -2.91 -14.35
N LEU A 98 -17.23 -3.11 -13.04
CA LEU A 98 -17.60 -2.11 -12.04
C LEU A 98 -16.58 -0.98 -11.92
N THR A 99 -15.32 -1.20 -12.31
CA THR A 99 -14.23 -0.22 -12.20
C THR A 99 -14.59 1.16 -12.81
N PRO A 100 -15.09 1.28 -14.06
CA PRO A 100 -15.42 2.59 -14.62
C PRO A 100 -16.55 3.30 -13.85
N ILE A 101 -17.52 2.55 -13.35
CA ILE A 101 -18.62 3.09 -12.54
C ILE A 101 -18.08 3.60 -11.21
N LEU A 102 -17.24 2.82 -10.55
CA LEU A 102 -16.60 3.24 -9.28
C LEU A 102 -15.68 4.43 -9.49
N TRP A 103 -14.94 4.49 -10.60
CA TRP A 103 -14.09 5.64 -10.94
C TRP A 103 -14.89 6.91 -11.18
N GLN A 104 -16.02 6.83 -11.90
CA GLN A 104 -16.83 8.01 -12.24
C GLN A 104 -17.70 8.48 -11.07
N TYR A 105 -18.36 7.57 -10.37
CA TYR A 105 -19.39 7.87 -9.38
C TYR A 105 -19.00 7.53 -7.94
N GLY A 106 -18.07 6.58 -7.74
CA GLY A 106 -17.70 6.09 -6.42
C GLY A 106 -16.61 6.90 -5.74
N LEU A 107 -15.68 7.48 -6.52
CA LEU A 107 -14.58 8.29 -6.00
C LEU A 107 -14.89 9.77 -6.12
N LYS A 108 -14.64 10.52 -5.05
CA LYS A 108 -14.72 11.99 -5.05
C LYS A 108 -13.51 12.58 -5.79
N GLU A 109 -13.65 13.79 -6.34
CA GLU A 109 -12.60 14.45 -7.12
C GLU A 109 -11.26 14.50 -6.38
N TYR A 110 -11.24 14.92 -5.11
CA TYR A 110 -9.99 14.99 -4.34
C TYR A 110 -9.31 13.62 -4.13
N GLN A 111 -10.07 12.50 -4.17
CA GLN A 111 -9.50 11.14 -4.08
C GLN A 111 -8.84 10.74 -5.40
N LYS A 112 -9.44 11.10 -6.53
CA LYS A 112 -8.86 10.93 -7.86
C LYS A 112 -7.59 11.78 -7.99
N ASP A 113 -7.64 13.04 -7.54
CA ASP A 113 -6.49 13.94 -7.56
C ASP A 113 -5.32 13.39 -6.76
N ARG A 114 -5.56 12.85 -5.54
CA ARG A 114 -4.49 12.20 -4.75
C ARG A 114 -3.84 11.04 -5.48
N LEU A 115 -4.62 10.19 -6.17
CA LEU A 115 -4.09 9.07 -6.94
C LEU A 115 -3.28 9.55 -8.15
N VAL A 116 -3.78 10.57 -8.85
CA VAL A 116 -3.12 11.15 -10.02
C VAL A 116 -1.83 11.88 -9.61
N LEU A 117 -1.87 12.68 -8.54
CA LEU A 117 -0.72 13.44 -8.03
C LEU A 117 0.36 12.52 -7.43
N PHE A 118 -0.03 11.36 -6.89
CA PHE A 118 0.95 10.35 -6.47
C PHE A 118 1.79 9.83 -7.64
N LEU A 119 1.18 9.64 -8.81
CA LEU A 119 1.87 9.18 -10.02
C LEU A 119 2.63 10.31 -10.72
N ASP A 120 2.02 11.49 -10.78
CA ASP A 120 2.58 12.66 -11.45
C ASP A 120 2.31 13.95 -10.65
N PRO A 121 3.19 14.27 -9.68
CA PRO A 121 3.04 15.48 -8.85
C PRO A 121 3.17 16.79 -9.63
N SER A 122 3.76 16.75 -10.85
CA SER A 122 4.00 17.94 -11.67
C SER A 122 2.71 18.53 -12.26
N ARG A 123 1.58 17.83 -12.17
CA ARG A 123 0.28 18.33 -12.65
C ARG A 123 -0.26 19.49 -11.83
N ASP A 124 0.05 19.51 -10.53
CA ASP A 124 -0.33 20.62 -9.63
C ASP A 124 0.82 20.95 -8.68
N PRO A 125 1.87 21.64 -9.18
CA PRO A 125 3.10 21.85 -8.43
C PRO A 125 2.95 22.87 -7.28
N LEU A 126 1.91 23.69 -7.29
CA LEU A 126 1.64 24.70 -6.25
C LEU A 126 0.52 24.31 -5.28
N GLY A 127 -0.26 23.28 -5.60
CA GLY A 127 -1.33 22.74 -4.77
C GLY A 127 -0.98 21.37 -4.20
N GLY A 128 -1.78 20.35 -4.54
CA GLY A 128 -1.66 19.00 -3.97
C GLY A 128 -0.33 18.29 -4.24
N GLY A 129 0.37 18.62 -5.34
CA GLY A 129 1.69 18.08 -5.68
C GLY A 129 2.86 18.73 -4.93
N TYR A 130 2.66 19.92 -4.34
CA TYR A 130 3.73 20.70 -3.70
C TYR A 130 4.52 19.89 -2.68
N HIS A 131 3.84 19.26 -1.74
CA HIS A 131 4.47 18.48 -0.66
C HIS A 131 5.36 17.35 -1.19
N LEU A 132 4.89 16.62 -2.21
CA LEU A 132 5.65 15.54 -2.84
C LEU A 132 6.86 16.04 -3.61
N ILE A 133 6.74 17.20 -4.28
CA ILE A 133 7.85 17.80 -5.02
C ILE A 133 8.91 18.28 -4.05
N GLN A 134 8.54 19.02 -2.99
CA GLN A 134 9.46 19.49 -1.96
C GLN A 134 10.15 18.33 -1.24
N SER A 135 9.41 17.26 -0.94
CA SER A 135 9.95 16.03 -0.36
C SER A 135 11.03 15.42 -1.26
N LYS A 136 10.78 15.28 -2.56
CA LYS A 136 11.75 14.76 -3.52
C LYS A 136 13.00 15.66 -3.61
N ILE A 137 12.82 16.98 -3.61
CA ILE A 137 13.93 17.94 -3.64
C ILE A 137 14.78 17.81 -2.37
N ALA A 138 14.15 17.70 -1.20
CA ALA A 138 14.84 17.54 0.07
C ALA A 138 15.69 16.27 0.10
N ILE A 139 15.11 15.12 -0.25
CA ILE A 139 15.84 13.85 -0.34
C ILE A 139 17.00 13.97 -1.33
N GLY A 140 16.76 14.60 -2.49
CA GLY A 140 17.79 14.80 -3.52
C GLY A 140 18.93 15.73 -3.06
N SER A 141 18.63 16.78 -2.28
CA SER A 141 19.61 17.71 -1.77
C SER A 141 20.57 17.09 -0.75
N GLY A 142 20.13 16.05 -0.02
CA GLY A 142 20.96 15.31 0.93
C GLY A 142 22.08 14.47 0.28
N GLY A 143 21.95 14.12 -1.00
CA GLY A 143 22.97 13.32 -1.71
C GLY A 143 23.28 11.98 -1.03
N LEU A 144 24.53 11.54 -1.10
CA LEU A 144 24.94 10.25 -0.52
C LEU A 144 25.13 10.30 1.01
N PHE A 145 25.69 11.37 1.54
CA PHE A 145 26.12 11.45 2.95
C PHE A 145 25.33 12.45 3.80
N GLY A 146 24.40 13.20 3.19
CA GLY A 146 23.59 14.18 3.87
C GLY A 146 24.25 15.56 4.00
N THR A 147 23.42 16.54 4.38
CA THR A 147 23.91 17.91 4.68
C THR A 147 24.45 18.07 6.10
N GLY A 148 24.21 17.07 6.96
CA GLY A 148 24.53 17.06 8.38
C GLY A 148 23.30 17.21 9.27
N LEU A 149 23.36 16.65 10.46
CA LEU A 149 22.28 16.74 11.45
C LEU A 149 21.96 18.20 11.78
N LEU A 150 20.69 18.56 11.72
CA LEU A 150 20.14 19.90 11.94
C LEU A 150 20.69 20.98 10.97
N GLN A 151 21.30 20.57 9.85
CA GLN A 151 21.83 21.48 8.84
C GLN A 151 21.04 21.42 7.51
N GLY A 152 19.93 20.68 7.47
CA GLY A 152 19.03 20.62 6.32
C GLY A 152 18.43 22.00 6.04
N LYS A 153 18.68 22.54 4.85
CA LYS A 153 18.19 23.89 4.48
C LYS A 153 16.68 23.91 4.31
N LEU A 154 16.12 22.90 3.64
CA LEU A 154 14.67 22.80 3.38
C LEU A 154 13.92 22.44 4.66
N THR A 155 14.51 21.60 5.49
CA THR A 155 13.99 21.23 6.81
C THR A 155 13.96 22.45 7.74
N ASN A 156 15.05 23.20 7.86
CA ASN A 156 15.15 24.36 8.75
C ASN A 156 14.26 25.54 8.29
N LEU A 157 14.10 25.74 6.99
CA LEU A 157 13.25 26.78 6.43
C LEU A 157 11.77 26.39 6.36
N GLN A 158 11.42 25.18 6.85
CA GLN A 158 10.05 24.64 6.87
C GLN A 158 9.37 24.64 5.48
N PHE A 159 10.16 24.44 4.41
CA PHE A 159 9.61 24.28 3.06
C PHE A 159 8.80 23.00 2.90
N ILE A 160 9.01 22.01 3.79
CA ILE A 160 8.25 20.76 3.80
C ILE A 160 7.20 20.88 4.92
N PRO A 161 5.92 21.11 4.58
CA PRO A 161 4.87 21.06 5.57
C PRO A 161 4.79 19.64 6.17
N GLU A 162 4.35 19.56 7.43
CA GLU A 162 4.19 18.28 8.15
C GLU A 162 5.47 17.40 8.15
N GLN A 163 6.64 18.02 8.17
CA GLN A 163 7.95 17.33 8.17
C GLN A 163 8.17 16.44 9.39
N HIS A 164 7.44 16.70 10.50
CA HIS A 164 7.55 15.93 11.73
C HIS A 164 6.64 14.69 11.76
N THR A 165 5.72 14.58 10.82
CA THR A 165 4.73 13.51 10.72
C THR A 165 4.86 12.76 9.39
N ASP A 166 4.17 13.22 8.36
CA ASP A 166 4.00 12.52 7.09
C ASP A 166 5.28 12.48 6.25
N PHE A 167 6.10 13.52 6.35
CA PHE A 167 7.33 13.68 5.54
C PHE A 167 8.62 13.59 6.36
N ILE A 168 8.60 12.90 7.50
CA ILE A 168 9.79 12.73 8.36
C ILE A 168 10.96 12.07 7.60
N PHE A 169 10.67 11.15 6.68
CA PHE A 169 11.70 10.51 5.87
C PHE A 169 12.41 11.49 4.93
N SER A 170 11.74 12.56 4.50
CA SER A 170 12.34 13.60 3.66
C SER A 170 13.37 14.42 4.44
N ALA A 171 13.06 14.76 5.69
CA ALA A 171 14.00 15.42 6.58
C ALA A 171 15.22 14.53 6.90
N LEU A 172 14.99 13.24 7.19
CA LEU A 172 16.07 12.28 7.38
C LEU A 172 16.93 12.13 6.12
N GLY A 173 16.32 12.09 4.94
CA GLY A 173 17.01 11.99 3.66
C GLY A 173 17.89 13.20 3.37
N GLU A 174 17.43 14.43 3.70
CA GLU A 174 18.20 15.65 3.56
C GLU A 174 19.40 15.69 4.53
N GLU A 175 19.17 15.39 5.80
CA GLU A 175 20.19 15.53 6.85
C GLU A 175 21.20 14.36 6.85
N LEU A 176 20.74 13.14 6.74
CA LEU A 176 21.57 11.93 6.82
C LEU A 176 22.08 11.44 5.47
N GLY A 177 21.42 11.81 4.39
CA GLY A 177 21.71 11.33 3.04
C GLY A 177 21.25 9.89 2.79
N PHE A 178 21.51 9.41 1.59
CA PHE A 178 21.04 8.11 1.13
C PHE A 178 21.59 6.94 1.96
N VAL A 179 22.92 6.90 2.17
CA VAL A 179 23.59 5.78 2.84
C VAL A 179 23.11 5.61 4.28
N ASN A 180 23.08 6.70 5.05
CA ASN A 180 22.66 6.63 6.45
C ASN A 180 21.15 6.39 6.59
N SER A 181 20.34 6.90 5.67
CA SER A 181 18.89 6.63 5.63
C SER A 181 18.61 5.15 5.37
N VAL A 182 19.35 4.51 4.45
CA VAL A 182 19.24 3.06 4.18
C VAL A 182 19.69 2.25 5.40
N LEU A 183 20.79 2.63 6.05
CA LEU A 183 21.26 1.98 7.28
C LEU A 183 20.23 2.10 8.40
N TYR A 184 19.65 3.29 8.60
CA TYR A 184 18.59 3.52 9.58
C TYR A 184 17.37 2.62 9.31
N TYR A 185 16.93 2.53 8.04
CA TYR A 185 15.82 1.68 7.65
C TYR A 185 16.09 0.19 7.88
N HIS A 186 17.30 -0.29 7.55
CA HIS A 186 17.73 -1.65 7.84
C HIS A 186 17.74 -1.95 9.35
N PHE A 187 18.31 -1.05 10.12
CA PHE A 187 18.32 -1.18 11.59
C PHE A 187 16.89 -1.23 12.16
N TYR A 188 16.00 -0.37 11.68
CA TYR A 188 14.60 -0.36 12.07
C TYR A 188 13.90 -1.68 11.75
N ILE A 189 14.12 -2.26 10.57
CA ILE A 189 13.57 -3.58 10.20
C ILE A 189 14.11 -4.67 11.12
N ILE A 190 15.43 -4.74 11.31
CA ILE A 190 16.04 -5.77 12.19
C ILE A 190 15.49 -5.65 13.61
N PHE A 191 15.39 -4.44 14.14
CA PHE A 191 14.86 -4.21 15.48
C PHE A 191 13.40 -4.67 15.61
N ASN A 192 12.56 -4.42 14.62
CA ASN A 192 11.17 -4.88 14.64
C ASN A 192 11.05 -6.39 14.46
N LEU A 193 11.88 -7.02 13.63
CA LEU A 193 11.91 -8.48 13.46
C LEU A 193 12.35 -9.19 14.74
N THR A 194 13.37 -8.67 15.41
CA THR A 194 13.82 -9.24 16.70
C THR A 194 12.73 -9.09 17.77
N LYS A 195 12.10 -7.92 17.87
CA LYS A 195 10.99 -7.68 18.79
C LYS A 195 9.81 -8.63 18.54
N SER A 196 9.50 -8.89 17.26
CA SER A 196 8.44 -9.83 16.86
C SER A 196 8.78 -11.27 17.25
N SER A 197 10.03 -11.71 17.09
CA SER A 197 10.45 -13.06 17.48
C SER A 197 10.37 -13.28 19.01
N TYR A 198 10.77 -12.30 19.81
CA TYR A 198 10.61 -12.37 21.27
C TYR A 198 9.13 -12.45 21.69
N PHE A 199 8.25 -11.71 21.02
CA PHE A 199 6.82 -11.76 21.29
C PHE A 199 6.24 -13.14 20.97
N LEU A 200 6.62 -13.75 19.85
CA LEU A 200 6.19 -15.09 19.46
C LEU A 200 6.69 -16.16 20.44
N ASP A 201 7.95 -16.10 20.84
CA ASP A 201 8.50 -17.02 21.85
C ASP A 201 7.78 -16.91 23.21
N SER A 202 7.47 -15.69 23.62
CA SER A 202 6.70 -15.44 24.83
C SER A 202 5.28 -16.01 24.73
N PHE A 203 4.63 -15.84 23.58
CA PHE A 203 3.28 -16.36 23.34
C PHE A 203 3.26 -17.89 23.31
N TYR A 204 4.25 -18.53 22.67
CA TYR A 204 4.38 -20.00 22.69
C TYR A 204 4.62 -20.55 24.10
N ARG A 205 5.41 -19.87 24.92
CA ARG A 205 5.62 -20.30 26.34
C ARG A 205 4.34 -20.21 27.17
N ILE A 206 3.50 -19.19 26.93
CA ILE A 206 2.22 -19.05 27.66
C ILE A 206 1.18 -20.06 27.18
N SER A 207 1.21 -20.47 25.90
CA SER A 207 0.27 -21.47 25.37
C SER A 207 0.62 -22.91 25.73
N CYS A 208 1.83 -23.15 26.25
CA CYS A 208 2.29 -24.48 26.73
C CYS A 208 2.15 -24.64 28.24
N LEU A 209 1.65 -23.66 28.98
CA LEU A 209 1.27 -23.72 30.38
C LEU A 209 -0.24 -23.92 30.54
#